data_9325e09c98e3a2db6bc2cc784548e138
#
_entry.id   9325e09c98e3a2db6bc2cc784548e138
#
_cell.length_a   1.000
_cell.length_b   1.000
_cell.length_c   1.000
_cell.angle_alpha   90.00
_cell.angle_beta   90.00
_cell.angle_gamma   90.00
#
_symmetry.space_group_name_H-M   'P 1'
#
loop_
_entity.id
_entity.type
_entity.pdbx_description
1 polymer ?
#
loop_
_entity_poly.entity_id
_entity_poly.type
_entity_poly.pdbx_seq_one_letter_code
_entity_poly.pdbx_strand_id
1 'polypeptide(L)'
;MLPQLEQIKQFTAVQPEQCFVDRGYRGHEVKDTKVFISGQKRGVTRRIKKALKRRSAIEPEIGHMKNDGRLDRCYLKGTVGDAINVVMVAAGHNLRKILNKLRLLWLKIIEGVKITV
;
A
#
# COMPACT_ATOMS: atom_id res chain seq x y z
N MET A 1 0.57 -8.38 16.46
CA MET A 1 1.38 -8.78 15.28
C MET A 1 1.26 -10.27 14.95
N LEU A 2 1.31 -11.16 15.92
CA LEU A 2 1.10 -12.61 15.70
C LEU A 2 -0.22 -12.92 14.96
N PRO A 3 -1.38 -12.34 15.33
CA PRO A 3 -2.65 -12.63 14.65
C PRO A 3 -2.63 -12.28 13.15
N GLN A 4 -1.95 -11.19 12.75
CA GLN A 4 -1.86 -10.79 11.34
C GLN A 4 -0.98 -11.75 10.54
N LEU A 5 0.11 -12.25 11.13
CA LEU A 5 0.98 -13.25 10.47
C LEU A 5 0.27 -14.61 10.32
N GLU A 6 -0.50 -15.00 11.32
CA GLU A 6 -1.35 -16.21 11.26
C GLU A 6 -2.42 -16.07 10.17
N GLN A 7 -3.06 -14.91 10.08
CA GLN A 7 -4.03 -14.61 9.04
C GLN A 7 -3.40 -14.69 7.63
N ILE A 8 -2.22 -14.11 7.43
CA ILE A 8 -1.50 -14.19 6.16
C ILE A 8 -1.20 -15.66 5.83
N LYS A 9 -0.72 -16.44 6.80
CA LYS A 9 -0.44 -17.86 6.62
C LYS A 9 -1.70 -18.65 6.23
N GLN A 10 -2.84 -18.35 6.83
CA GLN A 10 -4.12 -18.99 6.49
C GLN A 10 -4.56 -18.67 5.06
N PHE A 11 -4.43 -17.42 4.60
CA PHE A 11 -4.87 -17.02 3.27
C PHE A 11 -3.90 -17.41 2.14
N THR A 12 -2.59 -17.40 2.43
CA THR A 12 -1.58 -17.61 1.37
C THR A 12 -0.91 -18.98 1.44
N ALA A 13 -1.13 -19.75 2.51
CA ALA A 13 -0.41 -20.98 2.84
C ALA A 13 1.13 -20.79 2.92
N VAL A 14 1.62 -19.56 2.93
CA VAL A 14 3.04 -19.20 2.95
C VAL A 14 3.35 -18.45 4.23
N GLN A 15 4.43 -18.84 4.93
CA GLN A 15 4.96 -18.08 6.05
C GLN A 15 5.92 -17.02 5.54
N PRO A 16 5.71 -15.73 5.84
CA PRO A 16 6.61 -14.68 5.39
C PRO A 16 7.95 -14.76 6.11
N GLU A 17 9.05 -14.80 5.35
CA GLU A 17 10.41 -14.79 5.90
C GLU A 17 10.78 -13.42 6.50
N GLN A 18 10.23 -12.34 5.96
CA GLN A 18 10.53 -10.97 6.35
C GLN A 18 9.26 -10.15 6.48
N CYS A 19 9.21 -9.34 7.53
CA CYS A 19 8.09 -8.42 7.80
C CYS A 19 8.64 -7.02 8.04
N PHE A 20 8.02 -6.01 7.41
CA PHE A 20 8.38 -4.60 7.56
C PHE A 20 7.27 -3.89 8.33
N VAL A 21 7.57 -3.41 9.51
CA VAL A 21 6.58 -2.86 10.46
C VAL A 21 6.93 -1.45 10.90
N ASP A 22 5.96 -0.78 11.49
CA ASP A 22 6.14 0.54 12.07
C ASP A 22 6.75 0.47 13.47
N ARG A 23 7.18 1.64 13.99
CA ARG A 23 7.85 1.79 15.29
C ARG A 23 7.00 1.30 16.47
N GLY A 24 5.68 1.31 16.34
CA GLY A 24 4.75 0.80 17.36
C GLY A 24 4.86 -0.71 17.66
N TYR A 25 5.55 -1.46 16.80
CA TYR A 25 5.74 -2.91 16.97
C TYR A 25 7.05 -3.31 17.66
N ARG A 26 7.67 -2.41 18.40
CA ARG A 26 8.84 -2.74 19.24
C ARG A 26 8.45 -3.74 20.33
N GLY A 27 9.32 -4.71 20.62
CA GLY A 27 9.07 -5.74 21.63
C GLY A 27 8.19 -6.90 21.15
N HIS A 28 8.12 -7.14 19.81
CA HIS A 28 7.41 -8.29 19.26
C HIS A 28 8.13 -9.61 19.60
N GLU A 29 7.37 -10.64 19.94
CA GLU A 29 7.88 -11.98 20.27
C GLU A 29 7.84 -12.95 19.07
N VAL A 30 8.02 -12.45 17.84
CA VAL A 30 7.99 -13.27 16.62
C VAL A 30 9.33 -13.95 16.43
N LYS A 31 9.37 -15.29 16.47
CA LYS A 31 10.60 -16.08 16.33
C LYS A 31 10.89 -16.53 14.90
N ASP A 32 9.84 -16.80 14.12
CA ASP A 32 9.96 -17.45 12.80
C ASP A 32 10.03 -16.48 11.60
N THR A 33 9.90 -15.19 11.86
CA THR A 33 9.89 -14.16 10.81
C THR A 33 10.85 -13.04 11.19
N LYS A 34 11.75 -12.64 10.28
CA LYS A 34 12.63 -11.47 10.48
C LYS A 34 11.83 -10.17 10.40
N VAL A 35 11.74 -9.46 11.52
CA VAL A 35 10.98 -8.21 11.60
C VAL A 35 11.92 -7.01 11.48
N PHE A 36 11.65 -6.14 10.51
CA PHE A 36 12.37 -4.88 10.31
C PHE A 36 11.46 -3.71 10.68
N ILE A 37 11.92 -2.90 11.62
CA ILE A 37 11.15 -1.77 12.17
C ILE A 37 11.54 -0.49 11.44
N SER A 38 10.56 0.33 11.09
CA SER A 38 10.78 1.65 10.47
C SER A 38 11.72 2.51 11.34
N GLY A 39 12.76 3.09 10.70
CA GLY A 39 13.78 3.90 11.40
C GLY A 39 14.89 3.10 12.09
N GLN A 40 14.98 1.78 11.94
CA GLN A 40 16.09 0.97 12.40
C GLN A 40 17.37 1.34 11.66
N LYS A 41 18.46 1.62 12.41
CA LYS A 41 19.76 1.99 11.84
C LYS A 41 20.73 0.80 11.72
N ARG A 42 20.65 -0.19 12.65
CA ARG A 42 21.55 -1.36 12.68
C ARG A 42 20.97 -2.52 11.89
N GLY A 43 21.83 -3.28 11.20
CA GLY A 43 21.40 -4.49 10.45
C GLY A 43 20.58 -4.20 9.19
N VAL A 44 20.60 -2.96 8.68
CA VAL A 44 19.81 -2.54 7.53
C VAL A 44 20.68 -2.46 6.28
N THR A 45 20.55 -3.43 5.40
CA THR A 45 21.20 -3.43 4.08
C THR A 45 20.49 -2.43 3.14
N ARG A 46 21.14 -2.08 2.01
CA ARG A 46 20.57 -1.21 0.96
C ARG A 46 19.20 -1.74 0.45
N ARG A 47 19.08 -3.07 0.38
CA ARG A 47 17.85 -3.77 -0.04
C ARG A 47 16.71 -3.57 0.96
N ILE A 48 17.00 -3.74 2.25
CA ILE A 48 16.05 -3.52 3.36
C ILE A 48 15.64 -2.05 3.43
N LYS A 49 16.58 -1.11 3.27
CA LYS A 49 16.29 0.33 3.22
C LYS A 49 15.33 0.68 2.09
N LYS A 50 15.50 0.09 0.90
CA LYS A 50 14.59 0.27 -0.23
C LYS A 50 13.19 -0.27 0.06
N ALA A 51 13.09 -1.43 0.72
CA ALA A 51 11.81 -2.02 1.11
C ALA A 51 11.07 -1.19 2.19
N LEU A 52 11.79 -0.68 3.19
CA LEU A 52 11.24 0.23 4.19
C LEU A 52 10.73 1.55 3.56
N LYS A 53 11.47 2.12 2.61
CA LYS A 53 11.02 3.30 1.85
C LYS A 53 9.78 3.02 1.01
N ARG A 54 9.69 1.83 0.44
CA ARG A 54 8.53 1.39 -0.34
C ARG A 54 7.27 1.28 0.53
N ARG A 55 7.40 0.83 1.79
CA ARG A 55 6.30 0.82 2.76
C ARG A 55 5.80 2.23 3.06
N SER A 56 6.72 3.17 3.31
CA SER A 56 6.35 4.58 3.59
C SER A 56 5.60 5.25 2.43
N ALA A 57 5.74 4.73 1.19
CA ALA A 57 4.99 5.23 0.05
C ALA A 57 3.49 4.85 0.08
N ILE A 58 3.09 3.90 0.94
CA ILE A 58 1.68 3.50 1.11
C ILE A 58 0.89 4.56 1.90
N GLU A 59 1.54 5.24 2.85
CA GLU A 59 0.89 6.22 3.72
C GLU A 59 0.26 7.41 2.94
N PRO A 60 0.96 8.05 1.98
CA PRO A 60 0.36 9.07 1.12
C PRO A 60 -0.81 8.53 0.29
N GLU A 61 -0.72 7.28 -0.19
CA GLU A 61 -1.79 6.66 -0.97
C GLU A 61 -3.06 6.47 -0.13
N ILE A 62 -2.91 6.02 1.13
CA ILE A 62 -4.02 5.93 2.07
C ILE A 62 -4.59 7.33 2.37
N GLY A 63 -3.72 8.34 2.50
CA GLY A 63 -4.12 9.74 2.64
C GLY A 63 -5.00 10.21 1.48
N HIS A 64 -4.60 9.92 0.23
CA HIS A 64 -5.41 10.22 -0.95
C HIS A 64 -6.73 9.46 -0.97
N MET A 65 -6.75 8.19 -0.60
CA MET A 65 -7.99 7.42 -0.51
C MET A 65 -8.94 8.01 0.54
N LYS A 66 -8.44 8.51 1.66
CA LYS A 66 -9.26 9.18 2.69
C LYS A 66 -9.81 10.50 2.20
N ASN A 67 -8.97 11.37 1.66
CA ASN A 67 -9.38 12.73 1.27
C ASN A 67 -10.18 12.73 -0.04
N ASP A 68 -9.66 12.10 -1.09
CA ASP A 68 -10.24 12.14 -2.44
C ASP A 68 -11.29 11.04 -2.64
N GLY A 69 -11.13 9.91 -1.95
CA GLY A 69 -11.98 8.72 -2.05
C GLY A 69 -13.05 8.63 -0.96
N ARG A 70 -13.08 9.58 0.00
CA ARG A 70 -13.98 9.56 1.16
C ARG A 70 -13.91 8.28 2.00
N LEU A 71 -12.73 7.67 2.12
CA LEU A 71 -12.51 6.49 2.96
C LEU A 71 -12.57 6.82 4.47
N ASP A 72 -12.59 8.10 4.84
CA ASP A 72 -12.76 8.60 6.20
C ASP A 72 -14.19 8.34 6.75
N ARG A 73 -15.17 8.14 5.86
CA ARG A 73 -16.56 7.84 6.22
C ARG A 73 -17.10 6.64 5.47
N CYS A 74 -17.67 5.70 6.22
CA CYS A 74 -18.45 4.61 5.66
C CYS A 74 -19.93 4.91 5.79
N TYR A 75 -20.65 4.93 4.67
CA TYR A 75 -22.11 5.12 4.63
C TYR A 75 -22.86 3.79 4.65
N LEU A 76 -22.14 2.68 4.50
CA LEU A 76 -22.67 1.32 4.57
C LEU A 76 -22.60 0.83 6.01
N LYS A 77 -23.60 0.09 6.45
CA LYS A 77 -23.68 -0.42 7.82
C LYS A 77 -23.02 -1.80 7.93
N GLY A 78 -22.36 -2.02 9.08
CA GLY A 78 -21.79 -3.31 9.48
C GLY A 78 -20.44 -3.62 8.83
N THR A 79 -19.79 -4.67 9.32
CA THR A 79 -18.44 -5.10 8.92
C THR A 79 -18.32 -5.41 7.41
N VAL A 80 -19.37 -5.96 6.81
CA VAL A 80 -19.42 -6.21 5.36
C VAL A 80 -19.49 -4.89 4.60
N GLY A 81 -20.29 -3.92 5.07
CA GLY A 81 -20.36 -2.59 4.50
C GLY A 81 -19.02 -1.86 4.54
N ASP A 82 -18.30 -1.95 5.65
CA ASP A 82 -16.95 -1.38 5.78
C ASP A 82 -15.97 -2.01 4.80
N ALA A 83 -15.98 -3.34 4.66
CA ALA A 83 -15.12 -4.05 3.71
C ALA A 83 -15.42 -3.64 2.25
N ILE A 84 -16.70 -3.57 1.86
CA ILE A 84 -17.13 -3.14 0.53
C ILE A 84 -16.68 -1.70 0.28
N ASN A 85 -16.86 -0.79 1.24
CA ASN A 85 -16.43 0.62 1.11
C ASN A 85 -14.93 0.72 0.83
N VAL A 86 -14.10 -0.01 1.55
CA VAL A 86 -12.64 -0.04 1.34
C VAL A 86 -12.28 -0.53 -0.07
N VAL A 87 -12.89 -1.62 -0.52
CA VAL A 87 -12.65 -2.19 -1.86
C VAL A 87 -13.08 -1.22 -2.95
N MET A 88 -14.24 -0.60 -2.83
CA MET A 88 -14.75 0.36 -3.83
C MET A 88 -13.88 1.62 -3.91
N VAL A 89 -13.44 2.15 -2.77
CA VAL A 89 -12.53 3.30 -2.74
C VAL A 89 -11.18 2.96 -3.36
N ALA A 90 -10.63 1.79 -3.05
CA ALA A 90 -9.37 1.32 -3.63
C ALA A 90 -9.48 1.12 -5.16
N ALA A 91 -10.58 0.54 -5.64
CA ALA A 91 -10.86 0.37 -7.07
C ALA A 91 -10.97 1.72 -7.78
N GLY A 92 -11.72 2.67 -7.22
CA GLY A 92 -11.86 4.03 -7.75
C GLY A 92 -10.52 4.78 -7.79
N HIS A 93 -9.70 4.63 -6.75
CA HIS A 93 -8.35 5.21 -6.70
C HIS A 93 -7.44 4.64 -7.79
N ASN A 94 -7.42 3.32 -7.98
CA ASN A 94 -6.64 2.67 -9.02
C ASN A 94 -7.11 3.07 -10.43
N LEU A 95 -8.42 3.13 -10.66
CA LEU A 95 -8.99 3.59 -11.94
C LEU A 95 -8.57 5.02 -12.25
N ARG A 96 -8.62 5.94 -11.28
CA ARG A 96 -8.16 7.32 -11.43
C ARG A 96 -6.68 7.38 -11.82
N LYS A 97 -5.82 6.56 -11.23
CA LYS A 97 -4.40 6.45 -11.61
C LYS A 97 -4.21 5.96 -13.05
N ILE A 98 -4.99 4.98 -13.48
CA ILE A 98 -4.95 4.47 -14.85
C ILE A 98 -5.37 5.57 -15.82
N LEU A 99 -6.49 6.24 -15.57
CA LEU A 99 -6.97 7.34 -16.40
C LEU A 99 -5.96 8.48 -16.52
N ASN A 100 -5.32 8.87 -15.42
CA ASN A 100 -4.28 9.89 -15.45
C ASN A 100 -3.07 9.47 -16.31
N LYS A 101 -2.65 8.21 -16.25
CA LYS A 101 -1.57 7.69 -17.12
C LYS A 101 -1.97 7.70 -18.60
N LEU A 102 -3.20 7.30 -18.92
CA LEU A 102 -3.73 7.32 -20.27
C LEU A 102 -3.83 8.75 -20.82
N ARG A 103 -4.29 9.70 -19.99
CA ARG A 103 -4.33 11.12 -20.34
C ARG A 103 -2.93 11.66 -20.68
N LEU A 104 -1.93 11.35 -19.86
CA LEU A 104 -0.55 11.78 -20.11
C LEU A 104 0.02 11.14 -21.39
N LEU A 105 -0.29 9.87 -21.65
CA LEU A 105 0.09 9.21 -22.90
C LEU A 105 -0.56 9.89 -24.11
N TRP A 106 -1.84 10.18 -24.03
CA TRP A 106 -2.59 10.88 -25.07
C TRP A 106 -2.01 12.25 -25.40
N LEU A 107 -1.67 13.04 -24.37
CA LEU A 107 -1.02 14.34 -24.55
C LEU A 107 0.32 14.22 -25.29
N LYS A 108 1.15 13.23 -24.93
CA LYS A 108 2.42 12.98 -25.64
C LYS A 108 2.23 12.61 -27.10
N ILE A 109 1.19 11.82 -27.43
CA ILE A 109 0.87 11.46 -28.82
C ILE A 109 0.47 12.71 -29.59
N ILE A 110 -0.39 13.57 -29.05
CA ILE A 110 -0.81 14.83 -29.70
C ILE A 110 0.38 15.76 -29.90
N GLU A 111 1.26 15.90 -28.92
CA GLU A 111 2.47 16.69 -29.03
C GLU A 111 3.40 16.15 -30.13
N GLY A 112 3.59 14.82 -30.21
CA GLY A 112 4.37 14.17 -31.24
C GLY A 112 3.82 14.37 -32.65
N VAL A 113 2.51 14.39 -32.82
CA VAL A 113 1.85 14.64 -34.11
C VAL A 113 2.02 16.11 -34.56
N LYS A 114 2.02 17.08 -33.64
CA LYS A 114 2.22 18.51 -33.97
C LYS A 114 3.63 18.83 -34.44
N ILE A 115 4.64 18.02 -34.12
CA ILE A 115 6.02 18.24 -34.56
C ILE A 115 6.25 17.72 -36.00
N THR A 116 5.34 16.90 -36.50
CA THR A 116 5.49 16.24 -37.84
C THR A 116 4.74 16.97 -38.98
N VAL A 117 4.07 18.09 -38.67
CA VAL A 117 3.40 18.99 -39.62
C VAL A 117 4.14 20.33 -39.66
#